data_aaea3a8b6b4f17e7c8deee35a318c9b5
#
_entry.id   aaea3a8b6b4f17e7c8deee35a318c9b5
#
_cell.length_a   1.000
_cell.length_b   1.000
_cell.length_c   1.000
_cell.angle_alpha   90.00
_cell.angle_beta   90.00
_cell.angle_gamma   90.00
#
_symmetry.space_group_name_H-M   'P 1'
#
loop_
_entity.id
_entity.type
_entity.pdbx_description
1 polymer ?
#
loop_
_entity_poly.entity_id
_entity_poly.type
_entity_poly.pdbx_seq_one_letter_code
_entity_poly.pdbx_strand_id
1 'polypeptide(L)'
;MSARWRWRVRSTLASAIASAHRHRLGARLARPVAQPLVVGYHRVVEDFAAAARTDLPSMLIGRAMFERHVDLIGRHFKFVSLDDIGERIASGSPFTERVAAITFDDGYRDVYEHAYPLLKRKGIPAAVFVVTDLVGRSSWQPHDRLYRLMAKAFAVWDRPQRRLLALLGDLGLPAAQRLDAGATTDSPLRMVSTLMPELSRANVGVVVAGLEAAVGNGFGPAPRTLTWPMLLEMRRAGFVVGSHTEAHASLPTESADTVADDLESSKRTLERHLGEPIAHFAYPGGQFTDAVVEAVGRAGYRFGYTACPHGNARHPHLAIERLLLWEGSSVDADGRFSEDILRCQVHGLWPPIRKCRVRHV
;
A
#
# COMPACT_ATOMS: atom_id res chain seq x y z
N MET A 1 17.81 -20.37 -11.28
CA MET A 1 18.53 -19.06 -11.17
C MET A 1 18.36 -18.54 -9.75
N SER A 2 19.44 -18.31 -8.99
CA SER A 2 19.38 -17.89 -7.58
C SER A 2 18.78 -16.50 -7.43
N ALA A 3 18.12 -16.24 -6.28
CA ALA A 3 17.54 -14.92 -5.97
C ALA A 3 18.60 -13.81 -6.06
N ARG A 4 19.83 -14.06 -5.58
CA ARG A 4 20.97 -13.13 -5.67
C ARG A 4 21.32 -12.73 -7.10
N TRP A 5 21.25 -13.65 -8.07
CA TRP A 5 21.52 -13.34 -9.47
C TRP A 5 20.50 -12.36 -10.05
N ARG A 6 19.20 -12.56 -9.77
CA ARG A 6 18.14 -11.62 -10.21
C ARG A 6 18.35 -10.21 -9.64
N TRP A 7 18.77 -10.10 -8.38
CA TRP A 7 19.07 -8.83 -7.75
C TRP A 7 20.29 -8.13 -8.34
N ARG A 8 21.36 -8.87 -8.66
CA ARG A 8 22.55 -8.32 -9.35
C ARG A 8 22.19 -7.79 -10.73
N VAL A 9 21.45 -8.55 -11.53
CA VAL A 9 20.97 -8.11 -12.84
C VAL A 9 20.11 -6.86 -12.71
N ARG A 10 19.20 -6.80 -11.73
CA ARG A 10 18.38 -5.62 -11.47
C ARG A 10 19.24 -4.40 -11.12
N SER A 11 20.23 -4.54 -10.26
CA SER A 11 21.12 -3.44 -9.86
C SER A 11 21.95 -2.93 -11.03
N THR A 12 22.57 -3.81 -11.81
CA THR A 12 23.36 -3.44 -12.98
C THR A 12 22.52 -2.73 -14.04
N LEU A 13 21.32 -3.26 -14.30
CA LEU A 13 20.38 -2.68 -15.25
C LEU A 13 19.91 -1.31 -14.78
N ALA A 14 19.63 -1.15 -13.47
CA ALA A 14 19.26 0.14 -12.88
C ALA A 14 20.36 1.17 -13.09
N SER A 15 21.61 0.83 -12.80
CA SER A 15 22.75 1.74 -12.96
C SER A 15 22.95 2.15 -14.42
N ALA A 16 22.81 1.21 -15.36
CA ALA A 16 22.90 1.52 -16.79
C ALA A 16 21.76 2.45 -17.25
N ILE A 17 20.51 2.16 -16.87
CA ILE A 17 19.35 2.98 -17.22
C ILE A 17 19.44 4.36 -16.55
N ALA A 18 19.79 4.44 -15.27
CA ALA A 18 19.94 5.69 -14.56
C ALA A 18 21.08 6.56 -15.15
N SER A 19 22.17 5.94 -15.57
CA SER A 19 23.26 6.61 -16.27
C SER A 19 22.80 7.19 -17.62
N ALA A 20 22.13 6.39 -18.44
CA ALA A 20 21.57 6.85 -19.71
C ALA A 20 20.57 8.02 -19.50
N HIS A 21 19.76 7.96 -18.45
CA HIS A 21 18.85 9.04 -18.10
C HIS A 21 19.57 10.32 -17.66
N ARG A 22 20.66 10.23 -16.87
CA ARG A 22 21.50 11.39 -16.49
C ARG A 22 22.13 12.06 -17.71
N HIS A 23 22.52 11.30 -18.70
CA HIS A 23 23.13 11.80 -19.96
C HIS A 23 22.09 12.20 -21.02
N ARG A 24 20.83 12.45 -20.67
CA ARG A 24 19.73 12.85 -21.58
C ARG A 24 19.35 11.84 -22.68
N LEU A 25 20.03 10.71 -22.79
CA LEU A 25 19.71 9.65 -23.76
C LEU A 25 18.38 8.95 -23.44
N GLY A 26 17.96 8.96 -22.18
CA GLY A 26 16.73 8.34 -21.68
C GLY A 26 15.57 9.30 -21.38
N ALA A 27 15.66 10.58 -21.75
CA ALA A 27 14.63 11.58 -21.40
C ALA A 27 13.22 11.21 -21.92
N ARG A 28 13.15 10.47 -23.04
CA ARG A 28 11.89 10.00 -23.64
C ARG A 28 11.27 8.80 -22.89
N LEU A 29 12.07 8.13 -22.04
CA LEU A 29 11.61 6.95 -21.26
C LEU A 29 11.14 7.32 -19.85
N ALA A 30 11.44 8.55 -19.40
CA ALA A 30 11.04 9.01 -18.07
C ALA A 30 9.54 9.35 -18.01
N ARG A 31 8.96 9.27 -16.81
CA ARG A 31 7.60 9.74 -16.53
C ARG A 31 7.42 11.15 -17.08
N PRO A 32 6.38 11.40 -17.89
CA PRO A 32 6.11 12.74 -18.43
C PRO A 32 5.92 13.76 -17.30
N VAL A 33 6.26 15.02 -17.56
CA VAL A 33 6.01 16.11 -16.60
C VAL A 33 4.52 16.22 -16.26
N ALA A 34 3.67 15.94 -17.24
CA ALA A 34 2.20 15.95 -17.08
C ALA A 34 1.65 14.86 -16.16
N GLN A 35 2.47 13.88 -15.73
CA GLN A 35 2.05 12.81 -14.81
C GLN A 35 2.65 13.06 -13.43
N PRO A 36 1.83 13.37 -12.40
CA PRO A 36 2.31 13.50 -11.04
C PRO A 36 2.80 12.14 -10.51
N LEU A 37 3.75 12.19 -9.59
CA LEU A 37 4.20 11.03 -8.84
C LEU A 37 3.45 10.99 -7.49
N VAL A 38 2.60 10.01 -7.27
CA VAL A 38 2.04 9.75 -5.94
C VAL A 38 2.74 8.52 -5.36
N VAL A 39 3.49 8.69 -4.27
CA VAL A 39 4.15 7.56 -3.59
C VAL A 39 3.33 7.14 -2.37
N GLY A 40 3.22 5.83 -2.17
CA GLY A 40 2.54 5.24 -1.03
C GLY A 40 3.49 4.44 -0.15
N TYR A 41 3.34 4.59 1.15
CA TYR A 41 3.98 3.83 2.22
C TYR A 41 2.90 3.31 3.16
N HIS A 42 3.28 2.43 4.10
CA HIS A 42 2.37 1.99 5.16
C HIS A 42 2.97 2.32 6.52
N ARG A 43 4.06 1.67 6.92
CA ARG A 43 4.67 1.83 8.24
C ARG A 43 6.10 2.37 8.13
N VAL A 44 6.41 3.39 8.92
CA VAL A 44 7.78 3.89 9.09
C VAL A 44 8.27 3.51 10.47
N VAL A 45 9.21 2.58 10.54
CA VAL A 45 9.71 2.01 11.78
C VAL A 45 11.12 2.51 12.11
N GLU A 46 11.47 2.56 13.39
CA GLU A 46 12.83 2.98 13.78
C GLU A 46 13.90 1.99 13.30
N ASP A 47 13.67 0.68 13.52
CA ASP A 47 14.54 -0.42 13.09
C ASP A 47 13.77 -1.42 12.22
N PHE A 48 14.07 -1.37 10.92
CA PHE A 48 13.47 -2.30 9.95
C PHE A 48 13.83 -3.76 10.24
N ALA A 49 15.09 -4.05 10.58
CA ALA A 49 15.54 -5.42 10.76
C ALA A 49 14.87 -6.08 11.98
N ALA A 50 14.63 -5.30 13.03
CA ALA A 50 13.90 -5.77 14.21
C ALA A 50 12.41 -5.99 13.89
N ALA A 51 11.75 -5.03 13.24
CA ALA A 51 10.33 -5.11 12.91
C ALA A 51 10.02 -6.22 11.88
N ALA A 52 10.85 -6.41 10.87
CA ALA A 52 10.66 -7.39 9.81
C ALA A 52 10.76 -8.85 10.28
N ARG A 53 11.21 -9.09 11.52
CA ARG A 53 11.21 -10.45 12.12
C ARG A 53 9.81 -10.94 12.45
N THR A 54 8.91 -10.04 12.72
CA THR A 54 7.57 -10.37 13.19
C THR A 54 6.46 -9.80 12.33
N ASP A 55 6.69 -8.67 11.68
CA ASP A 55 5.70 -7.94 10.91
C ASP A 55 5.88 -8.15 9.40
N LEU A 56 4.87 -7.80 8.63
CA LEU A 56 4.83 -7.98 7.18
C LEU A 56 5.91 -7.09 6.51
N PRO A 57 7.03 -7.66 6.01
CA PRO A 57 8.19 -6.84 5.59
C PRO A 57 7.88 -5.86 4.44
N SER A 58 6.93 -6.22 3.55
CA SER A 58 6.52 -5.37 2.42
C SER A 58 5.70 -4.13 2.82
N MET A 59 5.31 -4.03 4.11
CA MET A 59 4.62 -2.86 4.67
C MET A 59 5.57 -1.91 5.39
N LEU A 60 6.85 -2.30 5.57
CA LEU A 60 7.79 -1.61 6.44
C LEU A 60 8.84 -0.84 5.64
N ILE A 61 9.18 0.35 6.16
CA ILE A 61 10.39 1.08 5.78
C ILE A 61 11.05 1.65 7.05
N GLY A 62 12.37 1.50 7.17
CA GLY A 62 13.12 2.12 8.25
C GLY A 62 13.16 3.65 8.11
N ARG A 63 13.13 4.37 9.22
CA ARG A 63 13.14 5.84 9.23
C ARG A 63 14.29 6.43 8.41
N ALA A 64 15.49 5.87 8.53
CA ALA A 64 16.64 6.31 7.75
C ALA A 64 16.49 6.05 6.24
N MET A 65 15.89 4.93 5.86
CA MET A 65 15.60 4.63 4.45
C MET A 65 14.49 5.54 3.91
N PHE A 66 13.44 5.78 4.68
CA PHE A 66 12.38 6.70 4.34
C PHE A 66 12.92 8.12 4.09
N GLU A 67 13.81 8.62 4.95
CA GLU A 67 14.46 9.92 4.76
C GLU A 67 15.26 9.97 3.45
N ARG A 68 16.03 8.93 3.11
CA ARG A 68 16.74 8.83 1.82
C ARG A 68 15.79 8.86 0.64
N HIS A 69 14.63 8.19 0.74
CA HIS A 69 13.59 8.24 -0.30
C HIS A 69 13.08 9.67 -0.50
N VAL A 70 12.69 10.33 0.60
CA VAL A 70 12.20 11.71 0.58
C VAL A 70 13.24 12.66 -0.02
N ASP A 71 14.50 12.55 0.39
CA ASP A 71 15.58 13.41 -0.12
C ASP A 71 15.85 13.19 -1.61
N LEU A 72 15.85 11.93 -2.09
CA LEU A 72 16.01 11.66 -3.50
C LEU A 72 14.83 12.19 -4.33
N ILE A 73 13.60 11.93 -3.88
CA ILE A 73 12.40 12.41 -4.58
C ILE A 73 12.41 13.93 -4.64
N GLY A 74 12.69 14.62 -3.51
CA GLY A 74 12.73 16.08 -3.43
C GLY A 74 13.80 16.75 -4.29
N ARG A 75 14.86 16.03 -4.68
CA ARG A 75 15.84 16.51 -5.67
C ARG A 75 15.31 16.56 -7.10
N HIS A 76 14.22 15.84 -7.39
CA HIS A 76 13.70 15.68 -8.76
C HIS A 76 12.25 16.12 -8.95
N PHE A 77 11.50 16.21 -7.84
CA PHE A 77 10.08 16.54 -7.81
C PHE A 77 9.82 17.58 -6.73
N LYS A 78 8.93 18.51 -7.00
CA LYS A 78 8.39 19.40 -5.99
C LYS A 78 7.28 18.68 -5.22
N PHE A 79 7.40 18.62 -3.90
CA PHE A 79 6.32 18.06 -3.07
C PHE A 79 5.14 19.03 -3.02
N VAL A 80 3.96 18.49 -3.26
CA VAL A 80 2.68 19.20 -3.23
C VAL A 80 1.67 18.40 -2.42
N SER A 81 0.57 19.03 -2.01
CA SER A 81 -0.51 18.34 -1.31
C SER A 81 -1.24 17.35 -2.23
N LEU A 82 -1.94 16.41 -1.63
CA LEU A 82 -2.77 15.50 -2.41
C LEU A 82 -3.99 16.21 -2.99
N ASP A 83 -4.49 17.27 -2.31
CA ASP A 83 -5.53 18.16 -2.83
C ASP A 83 -5.08 18.83 -4.15
N ASP A 84 -3.85 19.39 -4.20
CA ASP A 84 -3.32 20.02 -5.42
C ASP A 84 -3.26 19.05 -6.61
N ILE A 85 -2.88 17.79 -6.36
CA ILE A 85 -2.85 16.76 -7.42
C ILE A 85 -4.26 16.43 -7.86
N GLY A 86 -5.16 16.17 -6.92
CA GLY A 86 -6.54 15.80 -7.20
C GLY A 86 -7.28 16.87 -8.00
N GLU A 87 -7.20 18.12 -7.56
CA GLU A 87 -7.86 19.26 -8.23
C GLU A 87 -7.32 19.49 -9.65
N ARG A 88 -6.00 19.36 -9.87
CA ARG A 88 -5.43 19.50 -11.22
C ARG A 88 -5.88 18.39 -12.15
N ILE A 89 -5.95 17.14 -11.66
CA ILE A 89 -6.47 16.02 -12.45
C ILE A 89 -7.95 16.22 -12.77
N ALA A 90 -8.75 16.61 -11.79
CA ALA A 90 -10.20 16.81 -11.97
C ALA A 90 -10.53 17.97 -12.92
N SER A 91 -9.76 19.06 -12.88
CA SER A 91 -9.94 20.21 -13.76
C SER A 91 -9.31 20.05 -15.15
N GLY A 92 -8.53 18.96 -15.37
CA GLY A 92 -7.75 18.80 -16.60
C GLY A 92 -6.59 19.79 -16.73
N SER A 93 -6.23 20.50 -15.64
CA SER A 93 -5.14 21.46 -15.64
C SER A 93 -3.78 20.76 -15.77
N PRO A 94 -2.91 21.16 -16.71
CA PRO A 94 -1.63 20.51 -16.92
C PRO A 94 -0.66 20.75 -15.76
N PHE A 95 0.17 19.75 -15.47
CA PHE A 95 1.34 19.94 -14.63
C PHE A 95 2.47 20.53 -15.45
N THR A 96 2.97 21.69 -15.05
CA THR A 96 4.07 22.43 -15.74
C THR A 96 5.44 22.08 -15.17
N GLU A 97 5.47 21.45 -14.00
CA GLU A 97 6.68 20.98 -13.32
C GLU A 97 6.47 19.55 -12.81
N ARG A 98 7.56 18.85 -12.49
CA ARG A 98 7.48 17.51 -11.86
C ARG A 98 7.05 17.66 -10.42
N VAL A 99 5.89 17.10 -10.08
CA VAL A 99 5.35 17.14 -8.72
C VAL A 99 5.25 15.74 -8.12
N ALA A 100 5.37 15.66 -6.81
CA ALA A 100 5.16 14.43 -6.05
C ALA A 100 4.29 14.68 -4.82
N ALA A 101 3.51 13.67 -4.42
CA ALA A 101 2.84 13.63 -3.13
C ALA A 101 3.19 12.33 -2.39
N ILE A 102 3.25 12.42 -1.06
CA ILE A 102 3.52 11.29 -0.16
C ILE A 102 2.21 10.87 0.50
N THR A 103 1.94 9.57 0.52
CA THR A 103 0.77 9.00 1.17
C THR A 103 1.15 7.85 2.09
N PHE A 104 0.36 7.63 3.14
CA PHE A 104 0.49 6.51 4.07
C PHE A 104 -0.86 5.81 4.20
N ASP A 105 -0.89 4.48 4.13
CA ASP A 105 -2.10 3.68 4.26
C ASP A 105 -2.23 3.09 5.68
N ASP A 106 -3.41 2.55 5.99
CA ASP A 106 -3.77 1.78 7.19
C ASP A 106 -3.85 2.57 8.51
N GLY A 107 -3.31 3.77 8.57
CA GLY A 107 -3.38 4.59 9.79
C GLY A 107 -2.55 4.05 10.96
N TYR A 108 -1.38 3.47 10.72
CA TYR A 108 -0.47 3.05 11.77
C TYR A 108 0.12 4.24 12.53
N ARG A 109 0.25 4.09 13.84
CA ARG A 109 0.75 5.14 14.73
C ARG A 109 2.22 5.47 14.50
N ASP A 110 3.03 4.53 14.03
CA ASP A 110 4.43 4.76 13.69
C ASP A 110 4.63 5.83 12.60
N VAL A 111 3.64 6.06 11.74
CA VAL A 111 3.63 7.19 10.80
C VAL A 111 3.65 8.53 11.56
N TYR A 112 2.88 8.67 12.64
CA TYR A 112 2.89 9.86 13.49
C TYR A 112 4.19 9.97 14.29
N GLU A 113 4.74 8.86 14.78
CA GLU A 113 5.92 8.83 15.63
C GLU A 113 7.21 9.08 14.83
N HIS A 114 7.31 8.63 13.57
CA HIS A 114 8.56 8.66 12.78
C HIS A 114 8.48 9.49 11.49
N ALA A 115 7.41 9.37 10.69
CA ALA A 115 7.30 10.08 9.42
C ALA A 115 6.84 11.53 9.58
N TYR A 116 5.80 11.77 10.36
CA TYR A 116 5.20 13.09 10.54
C TYR A 116 6.20 14.15 11.05
N PRO A 117 7.01 13.89 12.11
CA PRO A 117 7.99 14.88 12.57
C PRO A 117 9.07 15.19 11.51
N LEU A 118 9.49 14.19 10.74
CA LEU A 118 10.46 14.37 9.65
C LEU A 118 9.89 15.26 8.55
N LEU A 119 8.69 14.94 8.06
CA LEU A 119 8.05 15.68 6.96
C LEU A 119 7.69 17.11 7.38
N LYS A 120 7.20 17.28 8.63
CA LYS A 120 6.92 18.61 9.22
C LYS A 120 8.17 19.50 9.26
N ARG A 121 9.32 18.95 9.71
CA ARG A 121 10.60 19.70 9.71
C ARG A 121 11.06 20.09 8.30
N LYS A 122 10.80 19.24 7.30
CA LYS A 122 11.15 19.48 5.90
C LYS A 122 10.12 20.35 5.17
N GLY A 123 9.00 20.72 5.80
CA GLY A 123 7.90 21.47 5.17
C GLY A 123 7.19 20.71 4.04
N ILE A 124 7.18 19.37 4.12
CA ILE A 124 6.63 18.50 3.06
C ILE A 124 5.21 18.08 3.46
N PRO A 125 4.19 18.41 2.63
CA PRO A 125 2.83 17.91 2.84
C PRO A 125 2.74 16.42 2.54
N ALA A 126 1.82 15.73 3.22
CA ALA A 126 1.54 14.33 2.98
C ALA A 126 0.07 14.00 3.24
N ALA A 127 -0.34 12.78 2.96
CA ALA A 127 -1.67 12.28 3.27
C ALA A 127 -1.62 10.98 4.07
N VAL A 128 -2.65 10.75 4.90
CA VAL A 128 -2.86 9.46 5.56
C VAL A 128 -4.26 8.94 5.21
N PHE A 129 -4.33 7.68 4.81
CA PHE A 129 -5.56 6.94 4.58
C PHE A 129 -5.79 6.00 5.74
N VAL A 130 -6.89 6.17 6.46
CA VAL A 130 -7.12 5.44 7.70
C VAL A 130 -8.28 4.45 7.58
N VAL A 131 -8.10 3.29 8.18
CA VAL A 131 -9.17 2.30 8.40
C VAL A 131 -9.95 2.76 9.62
N THR A 132 -11.18 3.24 9.41
CA THR A 132 -11.89 4.00 10.43
C THR A 132 -12.26 3.19 11.68
N ASP A 133 -12.52 1.90 11.54
CA ASP A 133 -12.77 0.99 12.67
C ASP A 133 -11.56 0.81 13.59
N LEU A 134 -10.37 1.11 13.10
CA LEU A 134 -9.14 0.89 13.84
C LEU A 134 -8.60 2.16 14.52
N VAL A 135 -9.09 3.34 14.15
CA VAL A 135 -8.61 4.60 14.72
C VAL A 135 -8.78 4.61 16.25
N GLY A 136 -7.66 4.77 16.96
CA GLY A 136 -7.63 4.78 18.42
C GLY A 136 -7.76 3.42 19.09
N ARG A 137 -7.74 2.34 18.33
CA ARG A 137 -7.84 0.97 18.84
C ARG A 137 -6.50 0.24 18.82
N SER A 138 -6.28 -0.66 19.76
CA SER A 138 -5.18 -1.63 19.73
C SER A 138 -5.69 -2.93 19.13
N SER A 139 -5.89 -2.93 17.83
CA SER A 139 -6.41 -4.08 17.08
C SER A 139 -5.52 -4.39 15.88
N TRP A 140 -5.45 -5.66 15.51
CA TRP A 140 -4.69 -6.10 14.35
C TRP A 140 -5.37 -5.67 13.05
N GLN A 141 -4.61 -5.14 12.11
CA GLN A 141 -5.02 -5.11 10.72
C GLN A 141 -5.22 -6.56 10.22
N PRO A 142 -6.24 -6.84 9.38
CA PRO A 142 -6.52 -8.19 8.92
C PRO A 142 -5.31 -8.88 8.26
N HIS A 143 -4.56 -8.15 7.45
CA HIS A 143 -3.38 -8.65 6.75
C HIS A 143 -2.20 -8.92 7.70
N ASP A 144 -1.99 -8.10 8.75
CA ASP A 144 -0.95 -8.33 9.76
C ASP A 144 -1.23 -9.60 10.56
N ARG A 145 -2.49 -9.75 11.01
CA ARG A 145 -2.90 -10.93 11.76
C ARG A 145 -2.74 -12.21 10.93
N LEU A 146 -3.22 -12.17 9.70
CA LEU A 146 -3.08 -13.29 8.76
C LEU A 146 -1.61 -13.62 8.50
N TYR A 147 -0.76 -12.61 8.28
CA TYR A 147 0.66 -12.82 8.06
C TYR A 147 1.35 -13.49 9.26
N ARG A 148 1.10 -13.04 10.47
CA ARG A 148 1.71 -13.63 11.68
C ARG A 148 1.29 -15.05 11.90
N LEU A 149 0.00 -15.36 11.72
CA LEU A 149 -0.51 -16.73 11.79
C LEU A 149 0.12 -17.62 10.71
N MET A 150 0.20 -17.11 9.49
CA MET A 150 0.84 -17.81 8.38
C MET A 150 2.32 -18.06 8.64
N ALA A 151 3.06 -17.05 9.12
CA ALA A 151 4.47 -17.19 9.46
C ALA A 151 4.67 -18.24 10.56
N LYS A 152 3.81 -18.26 11.59
CA LYS A 152 3.83 -19.28 12.64
C LYS A 152 3.51 -20.66 12.08
N ALA A 153 2.49 -20.79 11.24
CA ALA A 153 2.13 -22.06 10.59
C ALA A 153 3.30 -22.61 9.76
N PHE A 154 3.95 -21.78 8.99
CA PHE A 154 5.12 -22.16 8.20
C PHE A 154 6.35 -22.52 9.02
N ALA A 155 6.47 -22.00 10.24
CA ALA A 155 7.55 -22.34 11.14
C ALA A 155 7.34 -23.68 11.88
N VAL A 156 6.06 -24.07 12.12
CA VAL A 156 5.75 -25.25 12.94
C VAL A 156 5.22 -26.44 12.14
N TRP A 157 4.74 -26.25 10.92
CA TRP A 157 4.23 -27.33 10.08
C TRP A 157 5.34 -27.95 9.22
N ASP A 158 5.38 -29.26 9.15
CA ASP A 158 6.30 -30.04 8.29
C ASP A 158 6.05 -29.83 6.79
N ARG A 159 4.79 -29.59 6.38
CA ARG A 159 4.37 -29.35 4.98
C ARG A 159 3.38 -28.18 4.95
N PRO A 160 3.85 -26.94 5.20
CA PRO A 160 2.96 -25.82 5.48
C PRO A 160 1.99 -25.51 4.35
N GLN A 161 2.41 -25.58 3.10
CA GLN A 161 1.52 -25.37 1.96
C GLN A 161 0.40 -26.40 1.89
N ARG A 162 0.75 -27.68 1.98
CA ARG A 162 -0.24 -28.77 1.90
C ARG A 162 -1.24 -28.69 3.04
N ARG A 163 -0.75 -28.40 4.26
CA ARG A 163 -1.63 -28.23 5.44
C ARG A 163 -2.53 -27.02 5.31
N LEU A 164 -2.01 -25.92 4.74
CA LEU A 164 -2.83 -24.73 4.48
C LEU A 164 -3.93 -25.03 3.44
N LEU A 165 -3.59 -25.70 2.34
CA LEU A 165 -4.57 -26.08 1.32
C LEU A 165 -5.67 -26.98 1.90
N ALA A 166 -5.29 -27.96 2.74
CA ALA A 166 -6.26 -28.80 3.44
C ALA A 166 -7.17 -27.97 4.35
N LEU A 167 -6.59 -27.08 5.17
CA LEU A 167 -7.35 -26.17 6.03
C LEU A 167 -8.34 -25.30 5.23
N LEU A 168 -7.89 -24.69 4.14
CA LEU A 168 -8.77 -23.87 3.28
C LEU A 168 -9.89 -24.71 2.64
N GLY A 169 -9.59 -25.97 2.27
CA GLY A 169 -10.57 -26.92 1.77
C GLY A 169 -11.60 -27.29 2.83
N ASP A 170 -11.17 -27.62 4.04
CA ASP A 170 -12.03 -27.95 5.18
C ASP A 170 -12.94 -26.77 5.58
N LEU A 171 -12.46 -25.53 5.39
CA LEU A 171 -13.22 -24.29 5.57
C LEU A 171 -14.17 -23.97 4.40
N GLY A 172 -14.19 -24.79 3.35
CA GLY A 172 -15.07 -24.60 2.18
C GLY A 172 -14.71 -23.40 1.31
N LEU A 173 -13.45 -22.94 1.35
CA LEU A 173 -13.04 -21.72 0.65
C LEU A 173 -12.55 -22.00 -0.78
N PRO A 174 -13.14 -21.39 -1.82
CA PRO A 174 -12.72 -21.56 -3.22
C PRO A 174 -11.26 -21.14 -3.50
N ALA A 175 -10.67 -20.31 -2.64
CA ALA A 175 -9.27 -19.90 -2.70
C ALA A 175 -8.30 -21.08 -2.67
N ALA A 176 -8.66 -22.22 -2.05
CA ALA A 176 -7.87 -23.45 -2.07
C ALA A 176 -7.58 -23.95 -3.49
N GLN A 177 -8.58 -23.93 -4.37
CA GLN A 177 -8.47 -24.41 -5.76
C GLN A 177 -7.54 -23.53 -6.61
N ARG A 178 -7.49 -22.24 -6.31
CA ARG A 178 -6.64 -21.25 -7.04
C ARG A 178 -5.18 -21.30 -6.62
N LEU A 179 -4.92 -21.65 -5.35
CA LEU A 179 -3.57 -21.84 -4.85
C LEU A 179 -2.93 -23.13 -5.38
N ASP A 180 -3.72 -24.20 -5.57
CA ASP A 180 -3.24 -25.49 -6.07
C ASP A 180 -2.76 -25.41 -7.53
N ALA A 181 -3.33 -24.49 -8.32
CA ALA A 181 -3.07 -24.35 -9.76
C ALA A 181 -1.70 -23.77 -10.14
N GLY A 182 -0.81 -23.40 -9.21
CA GLY A 182 0.50 -22.88 -9.60
C GLY A 182 1.38 -22.20 -8.57
N ALA A 183 1.00 -22.12 -7.32
CA ALA A 183 1.78 -21.40 -6.32
C ALA A 183 2.52 -22.33 -5.35
N THR A 184 3.57 -23.01 -5.82
CA THR A 184 4.58 -23.59 -4.91
C THR A 184 5.39 -22.44 -4.29
N THR A 185 5.06 -22.03 -3.07
CA THR A 185 5.82 -20.98 -2.37
C THR A 185 6.04 -21.37 -0.91
N ASP A 186 7.30 -21.40 -0.50
CA ASP A 186 7.70 -21.62 0.90
C ASP A 186 7.70 -20.32 1.71
N SER A 187 7.08 -19.25 1.19
CA SER A 187 7.09 -17.92 1.78
C SER A 187 5.71 -17.53 2.33
N PRO A 188 5.58 -17.31 3.66
CA PRO A 188 4.36 -16.78 4.26
C PRO A 188 3.90 -15.47 3.60
N LEU A 189 4.85 -14.58 3.26
CA LEU A 189 4.58 -13.33 2.58
C LEU A 189 3.88 -13.52 1.23
N ARG A 190 4.40 -14.44 0.40
CA ARG A 190 3.78 -14.74 -0.90
C ARG A 190 2.39 -15.34 -0.73
N MET A 191 2.23 -16.19 0.27
CA MET A 191 0.95 -16.83 0.54
C MET A 191 -0.11 -15.80 0.90
N VAL A 192 0.20 -14.90 1.84
CA VAL A 192 -0.70 -13.80 2.21
C VAL A 192 -0.98 -12.89 1.01
N SER A 193 0.03 -12.50 0.24
CA SER A 193 -0.14 -11.65 -0.95
C SER A 193 -0.99 -12.30 -2.04
N THR A 194 -1.11 -13.64 -2.05
CA THR A 194 -1.96 -14.37 -3.01
C THR A 194 -3.38 -14.54 -2.48
N LEU A 195 -3.53 -14.76 -1.17
CA LEU A 195 -4.82 -15.04 -0.55
C LEU A 195 -5.65 -13.78 -0.29
N MET A 196 -5.04 -12.74 0.28
CA MET A 196 -5.77 -11.52 0.68
C MET A 196 -6.63 -10.93 -0.43
N PRO A 197 -6.15 -10.82 -1.68
CA PRO A 197 -6.93 -10.28 -2.79
C PRO A 197 -8.19 -11.08 -3.15
N GLU A 198 -8.24 -12.35 -2.77
CA GLU A 198 -9.26 -13.31 -3.17
C GLU A 198 -10.32 -13.57 -2.08
N LEU A 199 -10.10 -13.00 -0.89
CA LEU A 199 -10.94 -13.25 0.28
C LEU A 199 -11.79 -12.02 0.62
N SER A 200 -13.09 -12.24 0.80
CA SER A 200 -13.95 -11.26 1.45
C SER A 200 -13.55 -11.08 2.93
N ARG A 201 -13.97 -9.95 3.53
CA ARG A 201 -13.75 -9.69 4.97
C ARG A 201 -14.21 -10.87 5.85
N ALA A 202 -15.38 -11.44 5.56
CA ALA A 202 -15.90 -12.60 6.29
C ALA A 202 -14.96 -13.80 6.15
N ASN A 203 -14.50 -14.10 4.94
CA ASN A 203 -13.60 -15.22 4.68
C ASN A 203 -12.22 -15.02 5.29
N VAL A 204 -11.69 -13.81 5.35
CA VAL A 204 -10.46 -13.51 6.11
C VAL A 204 -10.65 -13.88 7.58
N GLY A 205 -11.78 -13.52 8.18
CA GLY A 205 -12.12 -13.92 9.57
C GLY A 205 -12.14 -15.44 9.77
N VAL A 206 -12.74 -16.17 8.82
CA VAL A 206 -12.79 -17.65 8.86
C VAL A 206 -11.39 -18.26 8.77
N VAL A 207 -10.53 -17.76 7.85
CA VAL A 207 -9.14 -18.24 7.71
C VAL A 207 -8.33 -17.94 8.96
N VAL A 208 -8.46 -16.74 9.50
CA VAL A 208 -7.79 -16.33 10.75
C VAL A 208 -8.19 -17.25 11.89
N ALA A 209 -9.49 -17.50 12.11
CA ALA A 209 -9.96 -18.39 13.16
C ALA A 209 -9.46 -19.83 12.98
N GLY A 210 -9.47 -20.37 11.75
CA GLY A 210 -8.95 -21.70 11.45
C GLY A 210 -7.44 -21.82 11.72
N LEU A 211 -6.67 -20.82 11.34
CA LEU A 211 -5.22 -20.78 11.62
C LEU A 211 -4.96 -20.65 13.12
N GLU A 212 -5.72 -19.83 13.86
CA GLU A 212 -5.59 -19.70 15.32
C GLU A 212 -5.88 -21.01 16.03
N ALA A 213 -6.90 -21.72 15.61
CA ALA A 213 -7.19 -23.06 16.15
C ALA A 213 -6.04 -24.05 15.87
N ALA A 214 -5.40 -23.96 14.70
CA ALA A 214 -4.35 -24.88 14.28
C ALA A 214 -2.97 -24.58 14.88
N VAL A 215 -2.61 -23.30 15.09
CA VAL A 215 -1.25 -22.92 15.54
C VAL A 215 -1.25 -22.02 16.77
N GLY A 216 -2.41 -21.66 17.31
CA GLY A 216 -2.56 -20.77 18.46
C GLY A 216 -2.29 -19.29 18.11
N ASN A 217 -2.74 -18.38 18.97
CA ASN A 217 -2.74 -16.93 18.76
C ASN A 217 -1.81 -16.15 19.70
N GLY A 218 -0.80 -16.79 20.30
CA GLY A 218 0.12 -16.20 21.29
C GLY A 218 1.07 -15.16 20.69
N PHE A 219 0.53 -14.10 20.10
CA PHE A 219 1.29 -12.94 19.61
C PHE A 219 1.37 -11.85 20.68
N GLY A 220 2.40 -11.02 20.60
CA GLY A 220 2.47 -9.80 21.38
C GLY A 220 1.32 -8.83 21.04
N PRO A 221 1.33 -7.61 21.61
CA PRO A 221 0.28 -6.63 21.36
C PRO A 221 0.20 -6.25 19.88
N ALA A 222 -1.01 -5.92 19.42
CA ALA A 222 -1.23 -5.40 18.08
C ALA A 222 -0.47 -4.06 17.88
N PRO A 223 -0.04 -3.76 16.65
CA PRO A 223 0.46 -2.44 16.33
C PRO A 223 -0.56 -1.36 16.69
N ARG A 224 -0.07 -0.28 17.30
CA ARG A 224 -0.96 0.84 17.64
C ARG A 224 -1.34 1.61 16.38
N THR A 225 -2.57 2.09 16.34
CA THR A 225 -3.09 2.93 15.27
C THR A 225 -3.06 4.42 15.66
N LEU A 226 -3.21 5.29 14.68
CA LEU A 226 -3.44 6.71 14.88
C LEU A 226 -4.70 6.92 15.73
N THR A 227 -4.68 7.94 16.57
CA THR A 227 -5.85 8.38 17.33
C THR A 227 -6.48 9.61 16.68
N TRP A 228 -7.75 9.90 17.00
CA TRP A 228 -8.42 11.10 16.48
C TRP A 228 -7.67 12.40 16.81
N PRO A 229 -7.14 12.62 18.04
CA PRO A 229 -6.31 13.80 18.31
C PRO A 229 -5.06 13.90 17.45
N MET A 230 -4.37 12.76 17.12
CA MET A 230 -3.22 12.75 16.23
C MET A 230 -3.61 13.14 14.80
N LEU A 231 -4.72 12.61 14.29
CA LEU A 231 -5.22 12.96 12.96
C LEU A 231 -5.56 14.45 12.87
N LEU A 232 -6.21 15.02 13.90
CA LEU A 232 -6.50 16.45 13.97
C LEU A 232 -5.23 17.31 14.01
N GLU A 233 -4.19 16.86 14.74
CA GLU A 233 -2.89 17.55 14.75
C GLU A 233 -2.21 17.51 13.39
N MET A 234 -2.15 16.33 12.76
CA MET A 234 -1.59 16.16 11.40
C MET A 234 -2.34 17.01 10.39
N ARG A 235 -3.65 17.06 10.49
CA ARG A 235 -4.50 17.89 9.61
C ARG A 235 -4.18 19.39 9.75
N ARG A 236 -4.06 19.91 10.98
CA ARG A 236 -3.65 21.29 11.26
C ARG A 236 -2.25 21.62 10.74
N ALA A 237 -1.39 20.62 10.62
CA ALA A 237 -0.06 20.74 10.06
C ALA A 237 -0.02 20.59 8.52
N GLY A 238 -1.17 20.52 7.84
CA GLY A 238 -1.28 20.47 6.37
C GLY A 238 -1.28 19.05 5.79
N PHE A 239 -1.46 18.02 6.61
CA PHE A 239 -1.67 16.66 6.09
C PHE A 239 -3.12 16.49 5.63
N VAL A 240 -3.31 15.83 4.50
CA VAL A 240 -4.62 15.37 4.05
C VAL A 240 -4.98 14.09 4.78
N VAL A 241 -6.22 13.98 5.28
CA VAL A 241 -6.76 12.74 5.84
C VAL A 241 -7.81 12.19 4.88
N GLY A 242 -7.65 10.94 4.49
CA GLY A 242 -8.58 10.23 3.60
C GLY A 242 -9.03 8.89 4.19
N SER A 243 -9.99 8.27 3.52
CA SER A 243 -10.53 6.96 3.91
C SER A 243 -9.75 5.82 3.28
N HIS A 244 -9.56 4.75 4.06
CA HIS A 244 -9.10 3.44 3.61
C HIS A 244 -10.12 2.36 3.95
N THR A 245 -11.40 2.63 3.71
CA THR A 245 -12.56 1.84 4.14
C THR A 245 -12.84 1.87 5.64
N GLU A 246 -13.92 1.25 6.04
CA GLU A 246 -14.25 1.07 7.46
C GLU A 246 -13.37 0.00 8.09
N ALA A 247 -13.17 -1.14 7.38
CA ALA A 247 -12.56 -2.34 7.95
C ALA A 247 -11.48 -3.00 7.07
N HIS A 248 -10.89 -2.26 6.13
CA HIS A 248 -9.87 -2.75 5.21
C HIS A 248 -10.36 -3.95 4.34
N ALA A 249 -11.61 -3.88 3.87
CA ALA A 249 -12.19 -4.92 3.02
C ALA A 249 -11.59 -4.89 1.60
N SER A 250 -11.40 -6.07 0.99
CA SER A 250 -11.09 -6.19 -0.44
C SER A 250 -12.39 -5.94 -1.24
N LEU A 251 -12.66 -4.69 -1.59
CA LEU A 251 -13.95 -4.27 -2.16
C LEU A 251 -14.42 -5.09 -3.36
N PRO A 252 -13.53 -5.54 -4.30
CA PRO A 252 -13.95 -6.42 -5.41
C PRO A 252 -14.52 -7.78 -4.99
N THR A 253 -14.34 -8.20 -3.75
CA THR A 253 -14.82 -9.50 -3.23
C THR A 253 -16.07 -9.37 -2.37
N GLU A 254 -16.53 -8.15 -2.13
CA GLU A 254 -17.72 -7.86 -1.32
C GLU A 254 -18.98 -7.68 -2.19
N SER A 255 -20.15 -7.80 -1.57
CA SER A 255 -21.41 -7.46 -2.24
C SER A 255 -21.53 -5.94 -2.47
N ALA A 256 -22.32 -5.53 -3.46
CA ALA A 256 -22.52 -4.12 -3.76
C ALA A 256 -23.06 -3.33 -2.54
N ASP A 257 -23.96 -3.92 -1.75
CA ASP A 257 -24.50 -3.31 -0.55
C ASP A 257 -23.43 -3.16 0.53
N THR A 258 -22.61 -4.19 0.76
CA THR A 258 -21.48 -4.13 1.71
C THR A 258 -20.48 -3.05 1.30
N VAL A 259 -20.19 -2.93 0.00
CA VAL A 259 -19.29 -1.88 -0.53
C VAL A 259 -19.88 -0.50 -0.27
N ALA A 260 -21.17 -0.29 -0.53
CA ALA A 260 -21.83 0.99 -0.32
C ALA A 260 -21.83 1.37 1.17
N ASP A 261 -22.21 0.45 2.04
CA ASP A 261 -22.27 0.66 3.50
C ASP A 261 -20.88 1.01 4.08
N ASP A 262 -19.82 0.28 3.68
CA ASP A 262 -18.45 0.52 4.15
C ASP A 262 -17.96 1.92 3.71
N LEU A 263 -18.15 2.27 2.44
CA LEU A 263 -17.72 3.56 1.88
C LEU A 263 -18.44 4.74 2.57
N GLU A 264 -19.75 4.64 2.76
CA GLU A 264 -20.54 5.68 3.42
C GLU A 264 -20.22 5.77 4.92
N SER A 265 -20.09 4.64 5.61
CA SER A 265 -19.79 4.59 7.04
C SER A 265 -18.41 5.19 7.32
N SER A 266 -17.38 4.79 6.55
CA SER A 266 -16.03 5.31 6.71
C SER A 266 -15.97 6.82 6.45
N LYS A 267 -16.64 7.31 5.40
CA LYS A 267 -16.72 8.74 5.09
C LYS A 267 -17.38 9.53 6.21
N ARG A 268 -18.61 9.14 6.62
CA ARG A 268 -19.35 9.80 7.69
C ARG A 268 -18.58 9.83 9.01
N THR A 269 -17.85 8.76 9.33
CA THR A 269 -17.05 8.68 10.54
C THR A 269 -15.91 9.70 10.51
N LEU A 270 -15.17 9.79 9.40
CA LEU A 270 -14.11 10.78 9.22
C LEU A 270 -14.66 12.21 9.30
N GLU A 271 -15.71 12.52 8.54
CA GLU A 271 -16.32 13.86 8.49
C GLU A 271 -16.82 14.31 9.86
N ARG A 272 -17.44 13.42 10.63
CA ARG A 272 -17.88 13.71 11.99
C ARG A 272 -16.74 14.04 12.95
N HIS A 273 -15.61 13.33 12.85
CA HIS A 273 -14.49 13.54 13.76
C HIS A 273 -13.58 14.71 13.34
N LEU A 274 -13.46 14.97 12.05
CA LEU A 274 -12.58 16.01 11.52
C LEU A 274 -13.32 17.35 11.29
N GLY A 275 -14.64 17.33 11.21
CA GLY A 275 -15.46 18.52 11.04
C GLY A 275 -15.42 19.12 9.63
N GLU A 276 -15.00 18.35 8.63
CA GLU A 276 -14.86 18.79 7.24
C GLU A 276 -15.18 17.67 6.24
N PRO A 277 -15.55 17.99 4.98
CA PRO A 277 -15.79 17.01 3.95
C PRO A 277 -14.52 16.19 3.64
N ILE A 278 -14.69 14.89 3.44
CA ILE A 278 -13.58 13.96 3.07
C ILE A 278 -13.66 13.68 1.57
N ALA A 279 -12.65 14.14 0.83
CA ALA A 279 -12.59 14.04 -0.62
C ALA A 279 -11.77 12.83 -1.11
N HIS A 280 -10.85 12.30 -0.30
CA HIS A 280 -9.84 11.33 -0.72
C HIS A 280 -10.13 9.93 -0.19
N PHE A 281 -9.94 8.94 -1.07
CA PHE A 281 -10.11 7.51 -0.80
C PHE A 281 -8.96 6.70 -1.36
N ALA A 282 -8.43 5.72 -0.63
CA ALA A 282 -7.47 4.75 -1.16
C ALA A 282 -8.06 3.34 -1.14
N TYR A 283 -7.94 2.63 -2.25
CA TYR A 283 -8.43 1.25 -2.37
C TYR A 283 -7.55 0.29 -1.59
N PRO A 284 -8.09 -0.52 -0.65
CA PRO A 284 -7.33 -1.57 0.03
C PRO A 284 -6.67 -2.52 -0.98
N GLY A 285 -5.36 -2.76 -0.79
CA GLY A 285 -4.55 -3.54 -1.73
C GLY A 285 -4.43 -2.93 -3.14
N GLY A 286 -4.94 -1.72 -3.35
CA GLY A 286 -4.96 -1.03 -4.64
C GLY A 286 -5.94 -1.64 -5.65
N GLN A 287 -6.91 -2.44 -5.21
CA GLN A 287 -7.79 -3.23 -6.07
C GLN A 287 -9.14 -2.55 -6.28
N PHE A 288 -9.63 -2.58 -7.52
CA PHE A 288 -10.94 -2.06 -7.88
C PHE A 288 -11.53 -2.78 -9.10
N THR A 289 -12.83 -2.67 -9.24
CA THR A 289 -13.59 -2.93 -10.48
C THR A 289 -14.27 -1.63 -10.89
N ASP A 290 -14.81 -1.56 -12.11
CA ASP A 290 -15.58 -0.39 -12.55
C ASP A 290 -16.76 -0.11 -11.60
N ALA A 291 -17.46 -1.15 -11.15
CA ALA A 291 -18.57 -1.02 -10.20
C ALA A 291 -18.13 -0.43 -8.85
N VAL A 292 -16.94 -0.83 -8.35
CA VAL A 292 -16.36 -0.28 -7.11
C VAL A 292 -15.97 1.18 -7.31
N VAL A 293 -15.36 1.56 -8.44
CA VAL A 293 -15.04 2.97 -8.76
C VAL A 293 -16.30 3.83 -8.77
N GLU A 294 -17.37 3.35 -9.41
CA GLU A 294 -18.65 4.05 -9.42
C GLU A 294 -19.26 4.17 -8.02
N ALA A 295 -19.13 3.14 -7.18
CA ALA A 295 -19.59 3.20 -5.78
C ALA A 295 -18.82 4.25 -4.97
N VAL A 296 -17.49 4.34 -5.14
CA VAL A 296 -16.65 5.38 -4.51
C VAL A 296 -17.13 6.78 -4.90
N GLY A 297 -17.43 6.99 -6.20
CA GLY A 297 -17.99 8.26 -6.68
C GLY A 297 -19.39 8.55 -6.07
N ARG A 298 -20.28 7.55 -6.03
CA ARG A 298 -21.62 7.70 -5.41
C ARG A 298 -21.56 8.01 -3.92
N ALA A 299 -20.59 7.45 -3.19
CA ALA A 299 -20.36 7.77 -1.79
C ALA A 299 -19.83 9.22 -1.57
N GLY A 300 -19.54 9.95 -2.65
CA GLY A 300 -19.13 11.35 -2.61
C GLY A 300 -17.65 11.58 -2.38
N TYR A 301 -16.80 10.57 -2.60
CA TYR A 301 -15.36 10.79 -2.71
C TYR A 301 -15.04 11.41 -4.06
N ARG A 302 -14.16 12.39 -4.06
CA ARG A 302 -13.76 13.10 -5.30
C ARG A 302 -12.52 12.50 -5.95
N PHE A 303 -11.66 11.87 -5.15
CA PHE A 303 -10.38 11.33 -5.58
C PHE A 303 -10.16 9.93 -5.01
N GLY A 304 -9.85 8.97 -5.89
CA GLY A 304 -9.54 7.60 -5.53
C GLY A 304 -8.12 7.22 -5.92
N TYR A 305 -7.41 6.48 -5.06
CA TYR A 305 -6.00 6.13 -5.24
C TYR A 305 -5.81 4.63 -5.26
N THR A 306 -5.13 4.14 -6.30
CA THR A 306 -4.84 2.72 -6.50
C THR A 306 -3.34 2.45 -6.58
N ALA A 307 -2.92 1.20 -6.41
CA ALA A 307 -1.57 0.73 -6.73
C ALA A 307 -1.50 0.07 -8.12
N CYS A 308 -2.60 0.10 -8.88
CA CYS A 308 -2.67 -0.47 -10.22
C CYS A 308 -2.30 0.57 -11.28
N PRO A 309 -1.41 0.24 -12.25
CA PRO A 309 -0.99 1.17 -13.30
C PRO A 309 -2.06 1.40 -14.40
N HIS A 310 -3.16 0.66 -14.38
CA HIS A 310 -4.16 0.75 -15.46
C HIS A 310 -5.10 1.95 -15.32
N GLY A 311 -5.26 2.50 -14.09
CA GLY A 311 -6.23 3.56 -13.86
C GLY A 311 -7.66 3.15 -14.25
N ASN A 312 -8.55 4.13 -14.38
CA ASN A 312 -9.90 3.96 -14.93
C ASN A 312 -10.16 5.05 -15.97
N ALA A 313 -10.43 4.65 -17.21
CA ALA A 313 -10.58 5.61 -18.32
C ALA A 313 -11.84 6.48 -18.19
N ARG A 314 -12.92 5.98 -17.56
CA ARG A 314 -14.17 6.73 -17.34
C ARG A 314 -14.07 7.69 -16.17
N HIS A 315 -13.32 7.32 -15.14
CA HIS A 315 -13.19 8.09 -13.90
C HIS A 315 -11.71 8.21 -13.50
N PRO A 316 -10.87 8.92 -14.27
CA PRO A 316 -9.42 8.96 -14.04
C PRO A 316 -9.03 9.57 -12.69
N HIS A 317 -9.87 10.46 -12.12
CA HIS A 317 -9.68 11.05 -10.80
C HIS A 317 -10.06 10.09 -9.65
N LEU A 318 -10.82 9.02 -9.94
CA LEU A 318 -11.16 7.98 -8.97
C LEU A 318 -10.27 6.74 -9.03
N ALA A 319 -9.24 6.74 -9.89
CA ALA A 319 -8.26 5.65 -9.98
C ALA A 319 -6.85 6.18 -10.27
N ILE A 320 -6.39 7.12 -9.46
CA ILE A 320 -5.07 7.74 -9.56
C ILE A 320 -4.00 6.72 -9.13
N GLU A 321 -3.04 6.43 -10.02
CA GLU A 321 -1.95 5.48 -9.76
C GLU A 321 -1.02 5.98 -8.67
N ARG A 322 -0.64 5.08 -7.74
CA ARG A 322 0.42 5.28 -6.75
C ARG A 322 1.54 4.27 -6.91
N LEU A 323 2.76 4.73 -6.68
CA LEU A 323 3.93 3.89 -6.55
C LEU A 323 4.10 3.49 -5.08
N LEU A 324 3.77 2.25 -4.73
CA LEU A 324 4.00 1.75 -3.37
C LEU A 324 5.47 1.42 -3.14
N LEU A 325 6.06 2.00 -2.10
CA LEU A 325 7.45 1.85 -1.72
C LEU A 325 7.59 1.28 -0.30
N TRP A 326 8.61 0.46 -0.10
CA TRP A 326 8.98 -0.15 1.17
C TRP A 326 10.50 -0.36 1.21
N GLU A 327 11.05 -0.82 2.32
CA GLU A 327 12.51 -1.00 2.49
C GLU A 327 13.15 -1.72 1.31
N GLY A 328 12.61 -2.90 0.94
CA GLY A 328 13.17 -3.73 -0.12
C GLY A 328 12.95 -3.19 -1.53
N SER A 329 12.20 -2.12 -1.72
CA SER A 329 11.93 -1.59 -3.06
C SER A 329 13.16 -0.92 -3.69
N SER A 330 14.06 -0.37 -2.87
CA SER A 330 15.21 0.44 -3.31
C SER A 330 16.58 -0.12 -2.88
N VAL A 331 16.68 -1.41 -2.54
CA VAL A 331 17.96 -2.04 -2.19
C VAL A 331 18.58 -2.79 -3.37
N ASP A 332 19.91 -2.85 -3.36
CA ASP A 332 20.70 -3.66 -4.30
C ASP A 332 20.80 -5.14 -3.90
N ALA A 333 21.66 -5.90 -4.57
CA ALA A 333 21.86 -7.33 -4.32
C ALA A 333 22.49 -7.63 -2.94
N ASP A 334 23.13 -6.65 -2.33
CA ASP A 334 23.77 -6.74 -1.02
C ASP A 334 22.89 -6.17 0.09
N GLY A 335 21.63 -5.80 -0.22
CA GLY A 335 20.68 -5.23 0.73
C GLY A 335 20.93 -3.75 1.07
N ARG A 336 21.80 -3.07 0.33
CA ARG A 336 22.13 -1.65 0.56
C ARG A 336 21.24 -0.75 -0.29
N PHE A 337 20.96 0.44 0.22
CA PHE A 337 20.24 1.45 -0.55
C PHE A 337 20.91 1.73 -1.90
N SER A 338 20.12 1.69 -2.96
CA SER A 338 20.53 2.02 -4.31
C SER A 338 19.73 3.21 -4.84
N GLU A 339 20.41 4.34 -4.95
CA GLU A 339 19.84 5.55 -5.53
C GLU A 339 19.35 5.31 -6.97
N ASP A 340 20.09 4.54 -7.76
CA ASP A 340 19.75 4.24 -9.16
C ASP A 340 18.47 3.41 -9.26
N ILE A 341 18.26 2.43 -8.35
CA ILE A 341 17.02 1.65 -8.31
C ILE A 341 15.84 2.55 -7.98
N LEU A 342 15.95 3.38 -6.95
CA LEU A 342 14.87 4.29 -6.56
C LEU A 342 14.59 5.31 -7.67
N ARG A 343 15.64 5.87 -8.28
CA ARG A 343 15.54 6.79 -9.43
C ARG A 343 14.77 6.15 -10.59
N CYS A 344 15.10 4.92 -10.96
CA CYS A 344 14.37 4.21 -12.02
C CYS A 344 12.88 4.03 -11.69
N GLN A 345 12.53 3.79 -10.43
CA GLN A 345 11.14 3.64 -10.01
C GLN A 345 10.36 4.97 -10.09
N VAL A 346 10.88 6.03 -9.44
CA VAL A 346 10.16 7.31 -9.36
C VAL A 346 10.04 8.01 -10.71
N HIS A 347 10.98 7.76 -11.62
CA HIS A 347 10.91 8.28 -12.99
C HIS A 347 10.19 7.33 -13.96
N GLY A 348 9.70 6.18 -13.50
CA GLY A 348 9.01 5.20 -14.37
C GLY A 348 9.91 4.61 -15.45
N LEU A 349 11.23 4.49 -15.18
CA LEU A 349 12.22 4.02 -16.17
C LEU A 349 12.28 2.49 -16.27
N TRP A 350 11.64 1.77 -15.32
CA TRP A 350 11.51 0.33 -15.43
C TRP A 350 10.52 -0.01 -16.54
N PRO A 351 10.84 -1.00 -17.39
CA PRO A 351 9.82 -1.55 -18.26
C PRO A 351 8.65 -2.03 -17.39
N PRO A 352 7.42 -1.90 -17.85
CA PRO A 352 6.24 -2.32 -17.11
C PRO A 352 6.26 -3.84 -16.90
N ILE A 353 6.95 -4.28 -15.82
CA ILE A 353 7.09 -5.70 -15.46
C ILE A 353 5.82 -6.19 -14.74
N ARG A 354 4.94 -5.27 -14.34
CA ARG A 354 3.72 -5.63 -13.63
C ARG A 354 2.58 -5.84 -14.62
N LYS A 355 2.35 -7.10 -14.98
CA LYS A 355 1.00 -7.51 -15.35
C LYS A 355 0.13 -7.27 -14.12
N CYS A 356 -0.87 -6.43 -14.22
CA CYS A 356 -1.88 -6.32 -13.19
C CYS A 356 -2.48 -7.72 -12.98
N ARG A 357 -2.46 -8.20 -11.74
CA ARG A 357 -3.05 -9.50 -11.39
C ARG A 357 -4.52 -9.35 -10.99
N VAL A 358 -4.99 -8.13 -10.89
CA VAL A 358 -6.37 -7.81 -10.52
C VAL A 358 -7.24 -7.84 -11.77
N ARG A 359 -8.34 -8.55 -11.71
CA ARG A 359 -9.38 -8.48 -12.76
C ARG A 359 -10.12 -7.16 -12.57
N HIS A 360 -9.90 -6.22 -13.48
CA HIS A 360 -10.67 -4.99 -13.60
C HIS A 360 -11.88 -5.21 -14.54
N VAL A 361 -12.62 -6.30 -14.33
CA VAL A 361 -13.76 -6.65 -15.20
C VAL A 361 -15.04 -6.58 -14.39
#